data_4a7db47174059cf3612df7339a69a4df
#
_entry.id   4a7db47174059cf3612df7339a69a4df
#
_cell.length_a   1.000
_cell.length_b   1.000
_cell.length_c   1.000
_cell.angle_alpha   90.00
_cell.angle_beta   90.00
_cell.angle_gamma   90.00
#
_symmetry.space_group_name_H-M   'P 1'
#
loop_
_entity.id
_entity.type
_entity.pdbx_description
1 polymer ?
#
loop_
_entity_poly.entity_id
_entity_poly.type
_entity_poly.pdbx_seq_one_letter_code
_entity_poly.pdbx_strand_id
1 'polypeptide(L)'
;MLLPALNQARERAKTAACTSNLKQIGLAYHSYAADYKGIIGIQHYKGGELITWRDFLLNGRYLSSGGVTVCPSYAPFSYKAVEDDPNSGYGYGFNRLLRWNQSYNSESLFDANDFLYLVLEKIPDPSNIILFADTVDWTTPGKYRQCYEFYMHSNYGQYVHMRHSNSAVAMCIDGSARPMDRGKLKDSHKAFRPEDTKTYCVYNQSVNNY
;
A
#
# COMPACT_ATOMS: atom_id res chain seq x y z
N MET A 1 36.77 7.87 -4.30
CA MET A 1 35.98 6.72 -3.75
C MET A 1 34.86 7.09 -2.80
N LEU A 2 34.52 8.38 -2.52
CA LEU A 2 33.47 8.80 -1.60
C LEU A 2 32.03 8.73 -2.20
N LEU A 3 31.87 8.96 -3.50
CA LEU A 3 30.58 9.04 -4.17
C LEU A 3 29.71 7.74 -4.07
N PRO A 4 30.26 6.54 -4.28
CA PRO A 4 29.48 5.32 -4.17
C PRO A 4 28.98 5.07 -2.73
N ALA A 5 29.83 5.34 -1.74
CA ALA A 5 29.46 5.19 -0.32
C ALA A 5 28.36 6.17 0.10
N LEU A 6 28.43 7.41 -0.36
CA LEU A 6 27.42 8.44 -0.11
C LEU A 6 26.07 8.07 -0.75
N ASN A 7 26.09 7.56 -1.98
CA ASN A 7 24.87 7.11 -2.66
C ASN A 7 24.21 5.93 -1.92
N GLN A 8 25.02 4.96 -1.47
CA GLN A 8 24.48 3.85 -0.66
C GLN A 8 23.90 4.31 0.66
N ALA A 9 24.57 5.24 1.36
CA ALA A 9 24.05 5.81 2.61
C ALA A 9 22.72 6.54 2.38
N ARG A 10 22.61 7.31 1.31
CA ARG A 10 21.37 8.01 0.93
C ARG A 10 20.22 7.03 0.65
N GLU A 11 20.47 5.96 -0.10
CA GLU A 11 19.43 4.95 -0.39
C GLU A 11 18.99 4.20 0.87
N ARG A 12 19.90 3.87 1.78
CA ARG A 12 19.57 3.30 3.08
C ARG A 12 18.71 4.25 3.92
N ALA A 13 19.03 5.53 3.94
CA ALA A 13 18.25 6.55 4.64
C ALA A 13 16.83 6.67 4.08
N LYS A 14 16.68 6.66 2.76
CA LYS A 14 15.36 6.68 2.10
C LYS A 14 14.54 5.43 2.45
N THR A 15 15.15 4.25 2.40
CA THR A 15 14.50 2.99 2.77
C THR A 15 14.04 3.01 4.23
N ALA A 16 14.89 3.51 5.15
CA ALA A 16 14.55 3.65 6.55
C ALA A 16 13.38 4.63 6.76
N ALA A 17 13.38 5.77 6.06
CA ALA A 17 12.28 6.73 6.12
C ALA A 17 10.95 6.11 5.64
N CYS A 18 10.93 5.41 4.50
CA CYS A 18 9.74 4.73 4.02
C CYS A 18 9.27 3.62 4.98
N THR A 19 10.20 2.87 5.57
CA THR A 19 9.86 1.86 6.58
C THR A 19 9.25 2.50 7.82
N SER A 20 9.79 3.62 8.29
CA SER A 20 9.25 4.38 9.43
C SER A 20 7.84 4.91 9.13
N ASN A 21 7.61 5.44 7.93
CA ASN A 21 6.30 5.91 7.50
C ASN A 21 5.26 4.79 7.53
N LEU A 22 5.56 3.64 6.94
CA LEU A 22 4.64 2.50 6.93
C LEU A 22 4.39 1.94 8.33
N LYS A 23 5.37 1.96 9.24
CA LYS A 23 5.15 1.60 10.66
C LYS A 23 4.18 2.56 11.35
N GLN A 24 4.28 3.87 11.09
CA GLN A 24 3.34 4.86 11.62
C GLN A 24 1.92 4.63 11.09
N ILE A 25 1.79 4.32 9.80
CA ILE A 25 0.51 3.94 9.20
C ILE A 25 -0.05 2.67 9.88
N GLY A 26 0.79 1.67 10.12
CA GLY A 26 0.41 0.43 10.80
C GLY A 26 -0.14 0.69 12.20
N LEU A 27 0.56 1.50 13.00
CA LEU A 27 0.10 1.90 14.35
C LEU A 27 -1.24 2.66 14.28
N ALA A 28 -1.38 3.59 13.33
CA ALA A 28 -2.62 4.33 13.14
C ALA A 28 -3.79 3.40 12.76
N TYR A 29 -3.54 2.42 11.88
CA TYR A 29 -4.55 1.43 11.52
C TYR A 29 -4.97 0.53 12.67
N HIS A 30 -4.03 0.07 13.49
CA HIS A 30 -4.38 -0.73 14.66
C HIS A 30 -5.15 0.08 15.71
N SER A 31 -4.80 1.36 15.89
CA SER A 31 -5.58 2.26 16.74
C SER A 31 -7.00 2.46 16.20
N TYR A 32 -7.14 2.70 14.88
CA TYR A 32 -8.44 2.78 14.23
C TYR A 32 -9.23 1.48 14.42
N ALA A 33 -8.63 0.32 14.16
CA ALA A 33 -9.29 -0.96 14.32
C ALA A 33 -9.76 -1.22 15.76
N ALA A 34 -9.00 -0.79 16.77
CA ALA A 34 -9.40 -0.91 18.16
C ALA A 34 -10.69 -0.13 18.46
N ASP A 35 -10.87 1.05 17.90
CA ASP A 35 -12.08 1.86 18.06
C ASP A 35 -13.26 1.33 17.25
N TYR A 36 -13.00 0.61 16.15
CA TYR A 36 -14.00 0.08 15.21
C TYR A 36 -14.12 -1.46 15.25
N LYS A 37 -13.94 -2.09 16.41
CA LYS A 37 -14.20 -3.54 16.65
C LYS A 37 -13.42 -4.46 15.69
N GLY A 38 -12.16 -4.13 15.42
CA GLY A 38 -11.31 -4.92 14.51
C GLY A 38 -11.55 -4.67 13.02
N ILE A 39 -12.34 -3.67 12.68
CA ILE A 39 -12.64 -3.29 11.29
C ILE A 39 -11.70 -2.17 10.85
N ILE A 40 -11.14 -2.27 9.65
CA ILE A 40 -10.39 -1.20 9.00
C ILE A 40 -11.07 -0.76 7.71
N GLY A 41 -11.34 0.54 7.59
CA GLY A 41 -11.88 1.14 6.38
C GLY A 41 -10.78 1.28 5.31
N ILE A 42 -11.11 0.87 4.09
CA ILE A 42 -10.18 0.90 2.96
C ILE A 42 -10.58 1.95 1.94
N GLN A 43 -11.85 1.93 1.55
CA GLN A 43 -12.40 2.76 0.50
C GLN A 43 -13.89 2.95 0.68
N HIS A 44 -14.38 4.15 0.37
CA HIS A 44 -15.80 4.47 0.37
C HIS A 44 -16.11 5.42 -0.78
N TYR A 45 -17.16 5.13 -1.54
CA TYR A 45 -17.74 6.09 -2.49
C TYR A 45 -18.94 6.77 -1.83
N LYS A 46 -18.86 8.07 -1.63
CA LYS A 46 -19.92 8.87 -1.02
C LYS A 46 -20.20 10.11 -1.86
N GLY A 47 -21.41 10.21 -2.40
CA GLY A 47 -21.81 11.39 -3.18
C GLY A 47 -20.96 11.64 -4.45
N GLY A 48 -20.33 10.61 -5.02
CA GLY A 48 -19.43 10.71 -6.16
C GLY A 48 -17.96 10.93 -5.79
N GLU A 49 -17.66 11.10 -4.50
CA GLU A 49 -16.29 11.25 -4.01
C GLU A 49 -15.71 9.92 -3.56
N LEU A 50 -14.45 9.70 -3.89
CA LEU A 50 -13.67 8.55 -3.43
C LEU A 50 -12.95 8.92 -2.13
N ILE A 51 -13.39 8.33 -1.02
CA ILE A 51 -12.71 8.37 0.28
C ILE A 51 -11.81 7.15 0.36
N THR A 52 -10.52 7.34 0.61
CA THR A 52 -9.53 6.27 0.67
C THR A 52 -9.14 5.94 2.11
N TRP A 53 -8.39 4.86 2.30
CA TRP A 53 -7.83 4.45 3.59
C TRP A 53 -7.12 5.61 4.31
N ARG A 54 -6.48 6.47 3.58
CA ARG A 54 -5.74 7.62 4.08
C ARG A 54 -6.66 8.63 4.72
N ASP A 55 -7.80 8.89 4.07
CA ASP A 55 -8.79 9.85 4.53
C ASP A 55 -9.44 9.38 5.84
N PHE A 56 -9.68 8.08 6.00
CA PHE A 56 -10.15 7.52 7.28
C PHE A 56 -9.17 7.81 8.42
N LEU A 57 -7.86 7.64 8.19
CA LEU A 57 -6.86 7.85 9.22
C LEU A 57 -6.63 9.34 9.52
N LEU A 58 -6.65 10.22 8.51
CA LEU A 58 -6.45 11.65 8.68
C LEU A 58 -7.68 12.32 9.31
N ASN A 59 -8.87 12.07 8.76
CA ASN A 59 -10.12 12.65 9.26
C ASN A 59 -10.47 12.11 10.66
N GLY A 60 -10.15 10.84 10.93
CA GLY A 60 -10.27 10.21 12.24
C GLY A 60 -9.20 10.66 13.24
N ARG A 61 -8.20 11.47 12.82
CA ARG A 61 -7.08 11.95 13.65
C ARG A 61 -6.16 10.82 14.18
N TYR A 62 -6.13 9.69 13.52
CA TYR A 62 -5.18 8.60 13.80
C TYR A 62 -3.79 8.90 13.22
N LEU A 63 -3.72 9.71 12.16
CA LEU A 63 -2.49 10.31 11.64
C LEU A 63 -2.55 11.83 11.79
N SER A 64 -1.45 12.41 12.26
CA SER A 64 -1.33 13.86 12.44
C SER A 64 -1.01 14.61 11.14
N SER A 65 -0.51 13.90 10.13
CA SER A 65 -0.08 14.50 8.85
C SER A 65 -0.17 13.49 7.70
N GLY A 66 -0.58 13.95 6.54
CA GLY A 66 -0.55 13.18 5.29
C GLY A 66 0.87 12.88 4.77
N GLY A 67 1.89 13.57 5.25
CA GLY A 67 3.27 13.37 4.80
C GLY A 67 3.79 11.94 4.98
N VAL A 68 3.32 11.23 6.01
CA VAL A 68 3.69 9.84 6.27
C VAL A 68 3.04 8.85 5.29
N THR A 69 2.05 9.27 4.51
CA THR A 69 1.34 8.40 3.56
C THR A 69 2.03 8.30 2.21
N VAL A 70 3.16 8.99 2.04
CA VAL A 70 3.91 9.08 0.78
C VAL A 70 5.34 8.63 0.99
N CYS A 71 5.86 7.79 0.07
CA CYS A 71 7.29 7.47 0.06
C CYS A 71 8.09 8.65 -0.52
N PRO A 72 9.03 9.25 0.22
CA PRO A 72 9.79 10.42 -0.23
C PRO A 72 10.81 10.11 -1.35
N SER A 73 10.91 8.86 -1.78
CA SER A 73 11.86 8.40 -2.80
C SER A 73 11.30 8.43 -4.22
N TYR A 74 10.01 8.72 -4.39
CA TYR A 74 9.35 8.69 -5.70
C TYR A 74 8.26 9.75 -5.80
N ALA A 75 7.94 10.19 -7.02
CA ALA A 75 6.91 11.19 -7.25
C ALA A 75 5.49 10.65 -6.96
N PRO A 76 4.59 11.46 -6.40
CA PRO A 76 4.89 12.76 -5.81
C PRO A 76 5.74 12.60 -4.54
N PHE A 77 6.68 13.53 -4.31
CA PHE A 77 7.59 13.45 -3.15
C PHE A 77 6.97 13.97 -1.85
N SER A 78 5.77 14.50 -1.94
CA SER A 78 5.01 15.04 -0.81
C SER A 78 3.52 14.74 -0.96
N TYR A 79 2.85 14.68 0.17
CA TYR A 79 1.40 14.58 0.22
C TYR A 79 0.73 15.83 -0.38
N LYS A 80 -0.29 15.60 -1.19
CA LYS A 80 -1.23 16.62 -1.63
C LYS A 80 -2.63 16.22 -1.16
N ALA A 81 -3.37 17.17 -0.62
CA ALA A 81 -4.76 16.96 -0.25
C ALA A 81 -5.63 16.68 -1.50
N VAL A 82 -6.75 16.00 -1.30
CA VAL A 82 -7.72 15.70 -2.38
C VAL A 82 -8.25 16.97 -3.04
N GLU A 83 -8.36 18.05 -2.27
CA GLU A 83 -8.80 19.37 -2.73
C GLU A 83 -7.88 19.98 -3.79
N ASP A 84 -6.59 19.61 -3.79
CA ASP A 84 -5.59 20.14 -4.73
C ASP A 84 -5.50 19.34 -6.03
N ASP A 85 -5.94 18.07 -6.02
CA ASP A 85 -5.93 17.19 -7.19
C ASP A 85 -6.92 16.03 -6.98
N PRO A 86 -8.05 15.99 -7.70
CA PRO A 86 -9.03 14.90 -7.60
C PRO A 86 -8.48 13.51 -7.95
N ASN A 87 -7.28 13.45 -8.54
CA ASN A 87 -6.52 12.21 -8.73
C ASN A 87 -5.48 11.97 -7.62
N SER A 88 -5.60 12.62 -6.48
CA SER A 88 -4.60 12.69 -5.41
C SER A 88 -4.43 11.40 -4.59
N GLY A 89 -4.89 10.26 -5.09
CA GLY A 89 -4.64 8.93 -4.52
C GLY A 89 -3.16 8.53 -4.47
N TYR A 90 -2.21 9.51 -4.47
CA TYR A 90 -0.77 9.25 -4.54
C TYR A 90 -0.18 8.96 -3.17
N GLY A 91 0.51 7.81 -3.07
CA GLY A 91 1.18 7.42 -1.84
C GLY A 91 1.47 5.92 -1.80
N TYR A 92 1.57 5.37 -0.60
CA TYR A 92 1.57 3.91 -0.44
C TYR A 92 0.23 3.35 -0.88
N GLY A 93 0.26 2.25 -1.62
CA GLY A 93 -0.94 1.62 -2.12
C GLY A 93 -1.43 0.50 -1.22
N PHE A 94 -2.73 0.35 -1.17
CA PHE A 94 -3.42 -0.75 -0.55
C PHE A 94 -3.45 -1.98 -1.48
N ASN A 95 -3.32 -3.15 -0.92
CA ASN A 95 -3.45 -4.42 -1.65
C ASN A 95 -4.89 -4.68 -2.08
N ARG A 96 -5.20 -4.38 -3.34
CA ARG A 96 -6.55 -4.48 -3.89
C ARG A 96 -7.11 -5.90 -3.91
N LEU A 97 -6.26 -6.92 -3.88
CA LEU A 97 -6.68 -8.32 -3.82
C LEU A 97 -7.45 -8.66 -2.55
N LEU A 98 -7.16 -7.98 -1.44
CA LEU A 98 -7.88 -8.19 -0.19
C LEU A 98 -9.38 -7.87 -0.32
N ARG A 99 -9.77 -7.05 -1.30
CA ARG A 99 -11.17 -6.77 -1.64
C ARG A 99 -11.93 -8.00 -2.14
N TRP A 100 -11.26 -8.91 -2.84
CA TRP A 100 -11.92 -9.97 -3.61
C TRP A 100 -12.04 -11.27 -2.83
N ASN A 101 -11.43 -11.35 -1.66
CA ASN A 101 -11.53 -12.53 -0.82
C ASN A 101 -12.69 -12.38 0.18
N GLN A 102 -13.84 -12.92 -0.16
CA GLN A 102 -15.05 -12.89 0.66
C GLN A 102 -14.85 -13.51 2.06
N SER A 103 -13.84 -14.37 2.23
CA SER A 103 -13.53 -14.97 3.53
C SER A 103 -13.00 -13.97 4.55
N TYR A 104 -12.44 -12.83 4.10
CA TYR A 104 -11.86 -11.79 4.97
C TYR A 104 -12.78 -10.60 5.19
N ASN A 105 -13.90 -10.58 4.52
CA ASN A 105 -14.91 -9.54 4.62
C ASN A 105 -16.18 -10.10 5.26
N SER A 106 -17.01 -9.24 5.83
CA SER A 106 -18.37 -9.62 6.15
C SER A 106 -19.17 -9.87 4.86
N GLU A 107 -20.29 -10.56 4.93
CA GLU A 107 -21.10 -11.10 3.84
C GLU A 107 -21.49 -10.10 2.73
N SER A 108 -21.24 -8.82 2.90
CA SER A 108 -21.40 -7.80 1.87
C SER A 108 -20.14 -6.94 1.82
N LEU A 109 -19.34 -7.14 0.79
CA LEU A 109 -18.18 -6.32 0.44
C LEU A 109 -18.56 -4.87 0.11
N PHE A 110 -19.79 -4.65 -0.21
CA PHE A 110 -20.44 -3.39 -0.45
C PHE A 110 -21.72 -3.40 0.39
N ASP A 111 -21.73 -2.62 1.45
CA ASP A 111 -23.01 -2.18 1.94
C ASP A 111 -23.68 -1.32 0.85
N ALA A 112 -24.93 -0.95 1.04
CA ALA A 112 -25.69 -0.10 0.12
C ALA A 112 -25.01 1.27 -0.19
N ASN A 113 -23.81 1.53 0.39
CA ASN A 113 -23.06 2.77 0.31
C ASN A 113 -21.64 2.59 -0.30
N ASP A 114 -21.34 1.47 -0.97
CA ASP A 114 -20.02 1.19 -1.59
C ASP A 114 -18.83 1.30 -0.61
N PHE A 115 -19.01 0.88 0.64
CA PHE A 115 -17.98 0.88 1.66
C PHE A 115 -17.17 -0.41 1.65
N LEU A 116 -15.88 -0.31 1.38
CA LEU A 116 -14.93 -1.43 1.42
C LEU A 116 -14.16 -1.41 2.75
N TYR A 117 -14.19 -2.53 3.49
CA TYR A 117 -13.47 -2.70 4.74
C TYR A 117 -12.94 -4.12 4.90
N LEU A 118 -11.98 -4.30 5.81
CA LEU A 118 -11.46 -5.60 6.24
C LEU A 118 -11.79 -5.83 7.72
N VAL A 119 -12.02 -7.09 8.07
CA VAL A 119 -12.18 -7.57 9.44
C VAL A 119 -10.91 -8.31 9.83
N LEU A 120 -10.09 -7.72 10.71
CA LEU A 120 -8.74 -8.20 11.01
C LEU A 120 -8.72 -9.63 11.55
N GLU A 121 -9.67 -10.00 12.42
CA GLU A 121 -9.76 -11.33 13.02
C GLU A 121 -10.01 -12.46 12.02
N LYS A 122 -10.51 -12.12 10.81
CA LYS A 122 -10.77 -13.10 9.74
C LYS A 122 -9.54 -13.41 8.89
N ILE A 123 -8.42 -12.73 9.11
CA ILE A 123 -7.24 -12.86 8.27
C ILE A 123 -6.28 -13.88 8.86
N PRO A 124 -6.01 -15.01 8.17
CA PRO A 124 -5.35 -16.17 8.77
C PRO A 124 -3.85 -15.99 9.02
N ASP A 125 -3.15 -15.14 8.27
CA ASP A 125 -1.70 -14.95 8.37
C ASP A 125 -1.33 -13.47 8.24
N PRO A 126 -1.66 -12.64 9.25
CA PRO A 126 -1.51 -11.19 9.17
C PRO A 126 -0.05 -10.73 9.08
N SER A 127 0.92 -11.56 9.45
CA SER A 127 2.35 -11.23 9.40
C SER A 127 2.98 -11.43 8.02
N ASN A 128 2.34 -12.21 7.15
CA ASN A 128 2.82 -12.50 5.82
C ASN A 128 1.97 -11.87 4.70
N ILE A 129 0.75 -11.45 4.99
CA ILE A 129 -0.12 -10.80 3.99
C ILE A 129 0.13 -9.30 3.97
N ILE A 130 0.61 -8.79 2.83
CA ILE A 130 0.87 -7.36 2.63
C ILE A 130 -0.45 -6.58 2.58
N LEU A 131 -0.54 -5.54 3.41
CA LEU A 131 -1.64 -4.57 3.41
C LEU A 131 -1.30 -3.33 2.57
N PHE A 132 -0.12 -2.75 2.80
CA PHE A 132 0.38 -1.58 2.07
C PHE A 132 1.79 -1.81 1.52
N ALA A 133 2.11 -1.17 0.40
CA ALA A 133 3.45 -1.20 -0.16
C ALA A 133 3.78 0.08 -0.94
N ASP A 134 5.05 0.24 -1.26
CA ASP A 134 5.52 1.15 -2.31
C ASP A 134 4.85 0.79 -3.62
N THR A 135 4.25 1.77 -4.30
CA THR A 135 3.48 1.55 -5.52
C THR A 135 3.91 2.45 -6.66
N VAL A 136 3.55 2.02 -7.86
CA VAL A 136 3.61 2.84 -9.06
C VAL A 136 2.36 2.60 -9.91
N ASP A 137 1.75 3.70 -10.37
CA ASP A 137 0.78 3.71 -11.45
C ASP A 137 1.52 3.75 -12.78
N TRP A 138 1.31 2.71 -13.58
CA TRP A 138 1.92 2.51 -14.90
C TRP A 138 0.92 2.69 -16.04
N THR A 139 -0.32 3.07 -15.73
CA THR A 139 -1.41 3.14 -16.71
C THR A 139 -1.20 4.23 -17.77
N THR A 140 -0.53 5.32 -17.41
CA THR A 140 -0.26 6.44 -18.31
C THR A 140 1.23 6.53 -18.61
N PRO A 141 1.68 6.23 -19.85
CA PRO A 141 3.08 6.35 -20.23
C PRO A 141 3.65 7.75 -19.96
N GLY A 142 4.83 7.81 -19.32
CA GLY A 142 5.52 9.05 -18.98
C GLY A 142 4.98 9.81 -17.76
N LYS A 143 3.89 9.34 -17.15
CA LYS A 143 3.30 9.93 -15.92
C LYS A 143 3.31 8.97 -14.74
N TYR A 144 4.40 8.22 -14.60
CA TYR A 144 4.53 7.23 -13.52
C TYR A 144 4.62 7.91 -12.15
N ARG A 145 3.74 7.47 -11.23
CA ARG A 145 3.58 8.07 -9.91
C ARG A 145 3.15 7.02 -8.89
N GLN A 146 3.29 7.32 -7.63
CA GLN A 146 2.72 6.47 -6.57
C GLN A 146 1.19 6.42 -6.73
N CYS A 147 0.55 5.35 -6.26
CA CYS A 147 -0.91 5.22 -6.31
C CYS A 147 -1.44 4.62 -5.00
N TYR A 148 -2.73 4.82 -4.74
CA TYR A 148 -3.38 4.43 -3.48
C TYR A 148 -3.70 2.92 -3.39
N GLU A 149 -3.54 2.18 -4.48
CA GLU A 149 -3.79 0.75 -4.56
C GLU A 149 -2.80 0.03 -5.47
N PHE A 150 -2.68 -1.28 -5.33
CA PHE A 150 -1.89 -2.12 -6.23
C PHE A 150 -2.49 -3.50 -6.41
N TYR A 151 -2.11 -4.14 -7.51
CA TYR A 151 -2.46 -5.50 -7.86
C TYR A 151 -1.19 -6.34 -8.04
N MET A 152 -1.16 -7.53 -7.44
CA MET A 152 -0.03 -8.44 -7.59
C MET A 152 -0.33 -9.60 -8.55
N HIS A 153 -1.59 -9.83 -8.92
CA HIS A 153 -2.05 -10.99 -9.70
C HIS A 153 -2.33 -10.68 -11.17
N SER A 154 -2.36 -9.42 -11.56
CA SER A 154 -2.86 -9.02 -12.88
C SER A 154 -2.17 -7.77 -13.41
N ASN A 155 -2.28 -7.56 -14.72
CA ASN A 155 -1.66 -6.47 -15.45
C ASN A 155 -2.59 -5.24 -15.54
N TYR A 156 -3.07 -4.73 -14.39
CA TYR A 156 -3.95 -3.55 -14.35
C TYR A 156 -3.23 -2.20 -14.33
N GLY A 157 -1.89 -2.22 -14.28
CA GLY A 157 -1.11 -0.99 -14.36
C GLY A 157 -0.75 -0.36 -13.01
N GLN A 158 -1.35 -0.78 -11.89
CA GLN A 158 -0.93 -0.39 -10.56
C GLN A 158 -0.17 -1.54 -9.91
N TYR A 159 1.11 -1.31 -9.60
CA TYR A 159 2.01 -2.38 -9.16
C TYR A 159 2.76 -2.01 -7.89
N VAL A 160 3.26 -3.03 -7.20
CA VAL A 160 4.33 -2.86 -6.20
C VAL A 160 5.60 -2.39 -6.90
N HIS A 161 6.23 -1.34 -6.38
CA HIS A 161 7.41 -0.71 -6.97
C HIS A 161 8.67 -0.96 -6.15
N MET A 162 9.59 -1.73 -6.72
CA MET A 162 10.87 -2.12 -6.08
C MET A 162 11.93 -1.01 -6.22
N ARG A 163 11.69 0.14 -5.59
CA ARG A 163 12.52 1.37 -5.72
C ARG A 163 13.67 1.46 -4.73
N HIS A 164 13.73 0.57 -3.75
CA HIS A 164 14.74 0.58 -2.68
C HIS A 164 15.73 -0.57 -2.87
N SER A 165 16.76 -0.37 -3.70
CA SER A 165 17.82 -1.37 -3.93
C SER A 165 17.28 -2.77 -4.21
N ASN A 166 16.41 -2.91 -5.21
CA ASN A 166 15.73 -4.16 -5.60
C ASN A 166 14.70 -4.67 -4.57
N SER A 167 14.20 -3.79 -3.73
CA SER A 167 13.14 -4.09 -2.76
C SER A 167 12.04 -3.03 -2.82
N ALA A 168 10.84 -3.40 -2.46
CA ALA A 168 9.79 -2.48 -2.06
C ALA A 168 9.69 -2.45 -0.53
N VAL A 169 9.41 -1.31 0.07
CA VAL A 169 8.99 -1.30 1.46
C VAL A 169 7.51 -1.65 1.50
N ALA A 170 7.18 -2.65 2.29
CA ALA A 170 5.81 -3.12 2.47
C ALA A 170 5.49 -3.32 3.95
N MET A 171 4.22 -3.15 4.27
CA MET A 171 3.64 -3.38 5.60
C MET A 171 2.64 -4.52 5.51
N CYS A 172 2.76 -5.47 6.41
CA CYS A 172 1.81 -6.55 6.59
C CYS A 172 0.63 -6.12 7.48
N ILE A 173 -0.40 -6.93 7.49
CA ILE A 173 -1.64 -6.66 8.23
C ILE A 173 -1.40 -6.57 9.75
N ASP A 174 -0.39 -7.26 10.29
CA ASP A 174 0.03 -7.16 11.70
C ASP A 174 0.72 -5.82 12.05
N GLY A 175 0.86 -4.90 11.09
CA GLY A 175 1.54 -3.62 11.24
C GLY A 175 3.06 -3.68 11.08
N SER A 176 3.65 -4.87 10.90
CA SER A 176 5.09 -5.00 10.64
C SER A 176 5.45 -4.43 9.26
N ALA A 177 6.41 -3.51 9.22
CA ALA A 177 6.89 -2.91 7.97
C ALA A 177 8.38 -3.20 7.76
N ARG A 178 8.72 -3.62 6.53
CA ARG A 178 10.07 -4.03 6.16
C ARG A 178 10.32 -3.93 4.66
N PRO A 179 11.59 -3.80 4.22
CA PRO A 179 11.93 -4.02 2.82
C PRO A 179 11.67 -5.48 2.43
N MET A 180 11.01 -5.67 1.32
CA MET A 180 10.70 -6.96 0.73
C MET A 180 11.30 -7.06 -0.66
N ASP A 181 12.15 -8.05 -0.87
CA ASP A 181 12.62 -8.44 -2.19
C ASP A 181 11.56 -9.23 -2.96
N ARG A 182 11.88 -9.59 -4.18
CA ARG A 182 10.98 -10.34 -5.07
C ARG A 182 10.48 -11.65 -4.46
N GLY A 183 11.35 -12.40 -3.78
CA GLY A 183 10.97 -13.67 -3.15
C GLY A 183 9.91 -13.46 -2.10
N LYS A 184 10.14 -12.54 -1.18
CA LYS A 184 9.19 -12.21 -0.09
C LYS A 184 7.87 -11.66 -0.61
N LEU A 185 7.88 -10.85 -1.69
CA LEU A 185 6.66 -10.37 -2.33
C LEU A 185 5.85 -11.53 -2.92
N LYS A 186 6.53 -12.48 -3.57
CA LYS A 186 5.91 -13.69 -4.11
C LYS A 186 5.35 -14.60 -3.02
N ASP A 187 6.09 -14.80 -1.94
CA ASP A 187 5.64 -15.61 -0.81
C ASP A 187 4.41 -15.00 -0.13
N SER A 188 4.41 -13.67 0.08
CA SER A 188 3.24 -12.96 0.60
C SER A 188 2.03 -13.09 -0.33
N HIS A 189 2.22 -12.97 -1.64
CA HIS A 189 1.14 -13.14 -2.60
C HIS A 189 0.57 -14.56 -2.56
N LYS A 190 1.42 -15.58 -2.51
CA LYS A 190 1.02 -17.00 -2.42
C LYS A 190 0.37 -17.36 -1.10
N ALA A 191 0.77 -16.74 0.01
CA ALA A 191 0.10 -16.92 1.29
C ALA A 191 -1.37 -16.48 1.25
N PHE A 192 -1.68 -15.54 0.38
CA PHE A 192 -3.04 -15.05 0.17
C PHE A 192 -3.77 -15.76 -0.98
N ARG A 193 -3.06 -16.04 -2.09
CA ARG A 193 -3.61 -16.67 -3.31
C ARG A 193 -2.67 -17.76 -3.82
N PRO A 194 -2.72 -18.96 -3.21
CA PRO A 194 -1.83 -20.05 -3.58
C PRO A 194 -2.02 -20.57 -5.03
N GLU A 195 -3.20 -20.34 -5.60
CA GLU A 195 -3.54 -20.71 -6.98
C GLU A 195 -2.90 -19.79 -8.05
N ASP A 196 -2.47 -18.58 -7.70
CA ASP A 196 -1.88 -17.67 -8.65
C ASP A 196 -0.47 -18.11 -9.06
N THR A 197 -0.24 -18.23 -10.35
CA THR A 197 1.04 -18.67 -10.90
C THR A 197 2.03 -17.54 -11.12
N LYS A 198 1.54 -16.27 -11.12
CA LYS A 198 2.33 -15.07 -11.43
C LYS A 198 2.14 -14.00 -10.37
N THR A 199 3.23 -13.31 -10.05
CA THR A 199 3.23 -12.12 -9.19
C THR A 199 3.84 -10.96 -9.97
N TYR A 200 3.14 -9.84 -10.06
CA TYR A 200 3.58 -8.67 -10.82
C TYR A 200 4.17 -7.60 -9.92
N CYS A 201 5.34 -7.12 -10.26
CA CYS A 201 5.95 -5.93 -9.65
C CYS A 201 6.75 -5.15 -10.69
N VAL A 202 7.07 -3.89 -10.40
CA VAL A 202 7.88 -3.03 -11.28
C VAL A 202 9.26 -2.84 -10.68
N TYR A 203 10.25 -3.06 -11.53
CA TYR A 203 11.66 -2.84 -11.23
C TYR A 203 12.32 -2.11 -12.40
N ASN A 204 13.10 -1.06 -12.11
CA ASN A 204 13.81 -0.26 -13.13
C ASN A 204 12.94 0.12 -14.34
N GLN A 205 11.74 0.60 -14.09
CA GLN A 205 10.79 1.02 -15.12
C GLN A 205 10.37 -0.11 -16.10
N SER A 206 10.43 -1.36 -15.68
CA SER A 206 9.89 -2.50 -16.42
C SER A 206 8.93 -3.32 -15.54
N VAL A 207 7.83 -3.76 -16.15
CA VAL A 207 6.90 -4.68 -15.51
C VAL A 207 7.45 -6.09 -15.61
N ASN A 208 7.57 -6.77 -14.47
CA ASN A 208 8.03 -8.14 -14.41
C ASN A 208 6.96 -9.02 -13.78
N ASN A 209 6.72 -10.20 -14.36
CA ASN A 209 5.92 -11.25 -13.78
C ASN A 209 6.82 -12.42 -13.36
N TYR A 210 6.52 -13.03 -12.24
CA TYR A 210 7.32 -14.11 -11.65
C TYR A 210 6.45 -15.26 -11.17
#